data_d496858db6e2c809fe39f7190c60b3fc
#
_entry.id   d496858db6e2c809fe39f7190c60b3fc
#
_cell.length_a   1.000
_cell.length_b   1.000
_cell.length_c   1.000
_cell.angle_alpha   90.00
_cell.angle_beta   90.00
_cell.angle_gamma   90.00
#
_symmetry.space_group_name_H-M   'P 1'
#
loop_
_entity.id
_entity.type
_entity.pdbx_description
1 polymer ?
#
loop_
_entity_poly.entity_id
_entity_poly.type
_entity_poly.pdbx_seq_one_letter_code
_entity_poly.pdbx_strand_id
1 'polypeptide(L)'
;NITDATNSNEAYRIEIDENGVRLTGASENAVLYGLRTIQNLMVSNNGLVYGTIVDYPRMAERRLHVDCARKYISKDWFIRQIREMSYMKINTLQMHFSENLGFRIECETDPSIVSDQYLTKEEVREIIKEANKYGIKVIPSLDSPGHVDQILKAHPEYGQISNTGEHYKSGLDITNPEAVEYIRSLYLEYMELFLSLIHISEP
;
A
#
# COMPACT_ATOMS: atom_id res chain seq x y z
N ASN A 1 -3.29 -22.23 -22.65
CA ASN A 1 -2.86 -21.52 -21.45
C ASN A 1 -3.77 -20.30 -21.24
N ILE A 2 -4.29 -20.13 -20.01
CA ILE A 2 -5.23 -19.03 -19.71
C ILE A 2 -4.55 -17.65 -19.84
N THR A 3 -3.27 -17.56 -19.52
CA THR A 3 -2.47 -16.33 -19.66
C THR A 3 -2.39 -15.89 -21.13
N ASP A 4 -2.21 -16.82 -22.06
CA ASP A 4 -2.10 -16.51 -23.50
C ASP A 4 -3.41 -15.94 -24.06
N ALA A 5 -4.55 -16.44 -23.53
CA ALA A 5 -5.88 -15.98 -23.95
C ALA A 5 -6.27 -14.62 -23.37
N THR A 6 -5.74 -14.24 -22.20
CA THR A 6 -6.17 -13.05 -21.44
C THR A 6 -5.08 -12.00 -21.29
N ASN A 7 -3.83 -12.34 -21.59
CA ASN A 7 -2.64 -11.50 -21.35
C ASN A 7 -2.55 -10.97 -19.90
N SER A 8 -2.96 -11.79 -18.93
CA SER A 8 -2.99 -11.40 -17.53
C SER A 8 -2.51 -12.53 -16.61
N ASN A 9 -1.54 -12.23 -15.76
CA ASN A 9 -1.07 -13.14 -14.70
C ASN A 9 -2.09 -13.34 -13.58
N GLU A 10 -3.14 -12.53 -13.51
CA GLU A 10 -4.23 -12.64 -12.53
C GLU A 10 -5.46 -13.36 -13.12
N ALA A 11 -5.36 -13.91 -14.33
CA ALA A 11 -6.45 -14.64 -14.98
C ALA A 11 -6.68 -15.99 -14.33
N TYR A 12 -7.96 -16.34 -14.16
CA TYR A 12 -8.34 -17.66 -13.65
C TYR A 12 -9.58 -18.20 -14.39
N ARG A 13 -9.75 -19.54 -14.31
CA ARG A 13 -10.89 -20.26 -14.81
C ARG A 13 -11.45 -21.16 -13.72
N ILE A 14 -12.76 -21.13 -13.55
CA ILE A 14 -13.51 -22.01 -12.66
C ILE A 14 -14.43 -22.84 -13.52
N GLU A 15 -14.41 -24.16 -13.36
CA GLU A 15 -15.32 -25.13 -13.99
C GLU A 15 -16.09 -25.84 -12.87
N ILE A 16 -17.42 -25.83 -12.95
CA ILE A 16 -18.31 -26.43 -11.95
C ILE A 16 -19.21 -27.41 -12.67
N ASP A 17 -19.09 -28.67 -12.33
CA ASP A 17 -19.89 -29.77 -12.89
C ASP A 17 -20.29 -30.78 -11.80
N GLU A 18 -20.87 -31.92 -12.20
CA GLU A 18 -21.28 -32.99 -11.31
C GLU A 18 -20.13 -33.67 -10.55
N ASN A 19 -18.89 -33.54 -11.04
CA ASN A 19 -17.68 -34.09 -10.44
C ASN A 19 -17.03 -33.14 -9.43
N GLY A 20 -17.48 -31.86 -9.38
CA GLY A 20 -16.99 -30.87 -8.43
C GLY A 20 -16.57 -29.54 -9.04
N VAL A 21 -15.61 -28.91 -8.40
CA VAL A 21 -15.09 -27.59 -8.80
C VAL A 21 -13.61 -27.72 -9.17
N ARG A 22 -13.28 -27.29 -10.38
CA ARG A 22 -11.91 -27.17 -10.86
C ARG A 22 -11.55 -25.69 -11.01
N LEU A 23 -10.50 -25.27 -10.32
CA LEU A 23 -9.94 -23.91 -10.42
C LEU A 23 -8.55 -23.97 -11.06
N THR A 24 -8.34 -23.18 -12.10
CA THR A 24 -7.05 -23.00 -12.78
C THR A 24 -6.71 -21.51 -12.79
N GLY A 25 -5.55 -21.15 -12.32
CA GLY A 25 -5.04 -19.76 -12.30
C GLY A 25 -3.73 -19.62 -13.07
N ALA A 26 -3.47 -18.43 -13.61
CA ALA A 26 -2.22 -18.09 -14.28
C ALA A 26 -1.05 -17.90 -13.28
N SER A 27 -1.37 -17.63 -12.02
CA SER A 27 -0.44 -17.46 -10.89
C SER A 27 -1.11 -17.86 -9.57
N GLU A 28 -0.37 -17.85 -8.47
CA GLU A 28 -0.93 -18.04 -7.12
C GLU A 28 -1.98 -16.99 -6.77
N ASN A 29 -1.73 -15.71 -7.13
CA ASN A 29 -2.72 -14.64 -6.94
C ASN A 29 -3.99 -14.88 -7.76
N ALA A 30 -3.86 -15.39 -8.99
CA ALA A 30 -5.00 -15.75 -9.81
C ALA A 30 -5.84 -16.86 -9.16
N VAL A 31 -5.19 -17.87 -8.57
CA VAL A 31 -5.88 -18.92 -7.81
C VAL A 31 -6.60 -18.34 -6.60
N LEU A 32 -5.94 -17.44 -5.84
CA LEU A 32 -6.57 -16.75 -4.72
C LEU A 32 -7.82 -15.98 -5.16
N TYR A 33 -7.76 -15.24 -6.26
CA TYR A 33 -8.90 -14.50 -6.79
C TYR A 33 -10.03 -15.41 -7.27
N GLY A 34 -9.68 -16.56 -7.86
CA GLY A 34 -10.66 -17.60 -8.19
C GLY A 34 -11.36 -18.16 -6.95
N LEU A 35 -10.62 -18.43 -5.87
CA LEU A 35 -11.18 -18.86 -4.59
C LEU A 35 -12.12 -17.78 -4.00
N ARG A 36 -11.77 -16.50 -4.09
CA ARG A 36 -12.65 -15.40 -3.67
C ARG A 36 -13.94 -15.35 -4.49
N THR A 37 -13.87 -15.62 -5.79
CA THR A 37 -15.05 -15.72 -6.64
C THR A 37 -15.94 -16.89 -6.23
N ILE A 38 -15.38 -18.08 -6.01
CA ILE A 38 -16.14 -19.24 -5.51
C ILE A 38 -16.83 -18.91 -4.19
N GLN A 39 -16.09 -18.31 -3.24
CA GLN A 39 -16.60 -17.91 -1.93
C GLN A 39 -17.77 -16.93 -2.05
N ASN A 40 -17.64 -15.90 -2.91
CA ASN A 40 -18.71 -14.93 -3.14
C ASN A 40 -19.94 -15.57 -3.77
N LEU A 41 -19.78 -16.48 -4.73
CA LEU A 41 -20.88 -17.22 -5.36
C LEU A 41 -21.62 -18.08 -4.35
N MET A 42 -20.92 -18.78 -3.48
CA MET A 42 -21.52 -19.60 -2.42
C MET A 42 -22.38 -18.77 -1.48
N VAL A 43 -21.90 -17.58 -1.09
CA VAL A 43 -22.66 -16.67 -0.21
C VAL A 43 -23.85 -16.05 -0.92
N SER A 44 -23.67 -15.57 -2.17
CA SER A 44 -24.70 -14.83 -2.90
C SER A 44 -25.84 -15.72 -3.41
N ASN A 45 -25.52 -16.95 -3.82
CA ASN A 45 -26.48 -17.86 -4.49
C ASN A 45 -26.95 -19.02 -3.59
N ASN A 46 -26.50 -19.07 -2.34
CA ASN A 46 -26.71 -20.20 -1.44
C ASN A 46 -26.26 -21.54 -2.06
N GLY A 47 -25.19 -21.51 -2.86
CA GLY A 47 -24.60 -22.66 -3.52
C GLY A 47 -23.91 -22.30 -4.83
N LEU A 48 -23.36 -23.32 -5.49
CA LEU A 48 -22.68 -23.18 -6.78
C LEU A 48 -23.59 -23.70 -7.91
N VAL A 49 -23.60 -23.00 -9.02
CA VAL A 49 -24.34 -23.36 -10.24
C VAL A 49 -23.35 -23.95 -11.25
N TYR A 50 -23.75 -25.03 -11.95
CA TYR A 50 -22.94 -25.63 -13.01
C TYR A 50 -22.63 -24.63 -14.11
N GLY A 51 -21.38 -24.63 -14.58
CA GLY A 51 -20.94 -23.75 -15.64
C GLY A 51 -19.44 -23.45 -15.60
N THR A 52 -19.04 -22.57 -16.48
CA THR A 52 -17.63 -22.12 -16.58
C THR A 52 -17.56 -20.60 -16.39
N ILE A 53 -16.62 -20.17 -15.57
CA ILE A 53 -16.27 -18.77 -15.37
C ILE A 53 -14.82 -18.58 -15.83
N VAL A 54 -14.59 -17.57 -16.68
CA VAL A 54 -13.26 -17.09 -17.02
C VAL A 54 -13.22 -15.60 -16.66
N ASP A 55 -12.28 -15.22 -15.80
CA ASP A 55 -12.20 -13.85 -15.28
C ASP A 55 -10.75 -13.37 -15.25
N TYR A 56 -10.55 -12.09 -15.48
CA TYR A 56 -9.27 -11.41 -15.41
C TYR A 56 -9.48 -9.90 -15.24
N PRO A 57 -8.57 -9.19 -14.57
CA PRO A 57 -8.72 -7.76 -14.36
C PRO A 57 -8.50 -6.98 -15.65
N ARG A 58 -9.33 -5.95 -15.88
CA ARG A 58 -9.10 -4.94 -16.94
C ARG A 58 -8.08 -3.89 -16.53
N MET A 59 -7.90 -3.69 -15.21
CA MET A 59 -6.95 -2.77 -14.62
C MET A 59 -5.90 -3.58 -13.85
N ALA A 60 -4.65 -3.48 -14.26
CA ALA A 60 -3.54 -4.22 -13.64
C ALA A 60 -3.33 -3.80 -12.18
N GLU A 61 -3.48 -2.51 -11.87
CA GLU A 61 -3.36 -2.00 -10.51
C GLU A 61 -4.70 -1.50 -9.99
N ARG A 62 -5.12 -2.04 -8.85
CA ARG A 62 -6.33 -1.67 -8.13
C ARG A 62 -5.91 -1.27 -6.72
N ARG A 63 -5.85 0.05 -6.49
CA ARG A 63 -5.20 0.64 -5.32
C ARG A 63 -6.23 1.21 -4.33
N LEU A 64 -6.01 0.91 -3.05
CA LEU A 64 -6.58 1.65 -1.94
C LEU A 64 -5.51 2.60 -1.39
N HIS A 65 -5.79 3.91 -1.41
CA HIS A 65 -4.98 4.93 -0.76
C HIS A 65 -5.57 5.25 0.62
N VAL A 66 -4.73 5.21 1.64
CA VAL A 66 -5.13 5.50 3.02
C VAL A 66 -4.26 6.63 3.57
N ASP A 67 -4.89 7.77 3.86
CA ASP A 67 -4.25 8.89 4.51
C ASP A 67 -4.21 8.67 6.03
N CYS A 68 -3.09 8.10 6.49
CA CYS A 68 -2.82 7.94 7.92
C CYS A 68 -1.98 9.08 8.50
N ALA A 69 -1.59 10.07 7.68
CA ALA A 69 -0.88 11.26 8.14
C ALA A 69 -1.82 12.28 8.79
N ARG A 70 -2.93 12.62 8.14
CA ARG A 70 -3.92 13.56 8.70
C ARG A 70 -4.64 13.01 9.91
N LYS A 71 -4.80 11.67 9.96
CA LYS A 71 -5.42 10.98 11.10
C LYS A 71 -4.71 9.68 11.37
N TYR A 72 -4.31 9.43 12.63
CA TYR A 72 -3.73 8.16 13.02
C TYR A 72 -4.69 6.99 12.77
N ILE A 73 -4.16 5.96 12.16
CA ILE A 73 -4.85 4.70 11.87
C ILE A 73 -3.98 3.56 12.40
N SER A 74 -4.58 2.70 13.24
CA SER A 74 -3.85 1.63 13.92
C SER A 74 -3.50 0.48 12.98
N LYS A 75 -2.46 -0.27 13.33
CA LYS A 75 -2.07 -1.53 12.67
C LYS A 75 -3.25 -2.48 12.51
N ASP A 76 -4.06 -2.68 13.56
CA ASP A 76 -5.18 -3.61 13.52
C ASP A 76 -6.25 -3.23 12.50
N TRP A 77 -6.43 -1.93 12.27
CA TRP A 77 -7.32 -1.46 11.21
C TRP A 77 -6.76 -1.86 9.83
N PHE A 78 -5.45 -1.64 9.57
CA PHE A 78 -4.82 -2.04 8.32
C PHE A 78 -4.92 -3.55 8.08
N ILE A 79 -4.68 -4.37 9.10
CA ILE A 79 -4.81 -5.83 9.02
C ILE A 79 -6.23 -6.23 8.59
N ARG A 80 -7.27 -5.62 9.15
CA ARG A 80 -8.65 -5.86 8.74
C ARG A 80 -8.91 -5.41 7.30
N GLN A 81 -8.44 -4.22 6.92
CA GLN A 81 -8.63 -3.70 5.56
C GLN A 81 -7.94 -4.56 4.50
N ILE A 82 -6.74 -5.07 4.76
CA ILE A 82 -6.03 -5.99 3.87
C ILE A 82 -6.88 -7.22 3.56
N ARG A 83 -7.56 -7.77 4.56
CA ARG A 83 -8.47 -8.91 4.37
C ARG A 83 -9.66 -8.54 3.48
N GLU A 84 -10.29 -7.40 3.74
CA GLU A 84 -11.39 -6.90 2.89
C GLU A 84 -10.91 -6.60 1.46
N MET A 85 -9.74 -5.99 1.29
CA MET A 85 -9.12 -5.77 -0.02
C MET A 85 -8.95 -7.08 -0.80
N SER A 86 -8.53 -8.15 -0.12
CA SER A 86 -8.41 -9.48 -0.73
C SER A 86 -9.75 -9.99 -1.28
N TYR A 87 -10.86 -9.78 -0.57
CA TYR A 87 -12.20 -10.15 -1.06
C TYR A 87 -12.59 -9.36 -2.30
N MET A 88 -12.23 -8.09 -2.37
CA MET A 88 -12.50 -7.19 -3.50
C MET A 88 -11.45 -7.31 -4.62
N LYS A 89 -10.46 -8.18 -4.49
CA LYS A 89 -9.34 -8.37 -5.44
C LYS A 89 -8.54 -7.08 -5.67
N ILE A 90 -8.46 -6.21 -4.66
CA ILE A 90 -7.59 -5.03 -4.66
C ILE A 90 -6.18 -5.51 -4.37
N ASN A 91 -5.20 -5.10 -5.19
CA ASN A 91 -3.84 -5.64 -5.16
C ASN A 91 -2.77 -4.65 -4.69
N THR A 92 -3.15 -3.42 -4.34
CA THR A 92 -2.19 -2.41 -3.88
C THR A 92 -2.78 -1.59 -2.74
N LEU A 93 -2.05 -1.49 -1.63
CA LEU A 93 -2.31 -0.59 -0.51
C LEU A 93 -1.27 0.53 -0.53
N GLN A 94 -1.70 1.77 -0.67
CA GLN A 94 -0.84 2.94 -0.51
C GLN A 94 -1.08 3.56 0.87
N MET A 95 -0.04 3.61 1.68
CA MET A 95 -0.05 4.19 3.02
C MET A 95 0.60 5.58 2.97
N HIS A 96 -0.18 6.63 3.22
CA HIS A 96 0.28 8.01 3.19
C HIS A 96 0.63 8.46 4.60
N PHE A 97 1.94 8.54 4.89
CA PHE A 97 2.47 8.70 6.24
C PHE A 97 2.78 10.14 6.66
N SER A 98 3.01 11.03 5.69
CA SER A 98 3.37 12.42 6.00
C SER A 98 2.53 13.42 5.25
N GLU A 99 2.12 14.45 5.97
CA GLU A 99 1.28 15.54 5.50
C GLU A 99 1.37 16.73 6.47
N ASN A 100 0.67 17.84 6.19
CA ASN A 100 0.66 19.02 7.03
C ASN A 100 0.31 18.75 8.51
N LEU A 101 -0.59 17.78 8.76
CA LEU A 101 -1.13 17.51 10.09
C LEU A 101 -0.40 16.39 10.84
N GLY A 102 0.54 15.72 10.19
CA GLY A 102 1.26 14.65 10.88
C GLY A 102 2.33 13.95 10.05
N PHE A 103 3.27 13.37 10.76
CA PHE A 103 4.26 12.43 10.28
C PHE A 103 4.11 11.18 11.14
N ARG A 104 3.48 10.12 10.62
CA ARG A 104 2.95 9.01 11.43
C ARG A 104 3.56 7.67 11.12
N ILE A 105 4.85 7.67 10.89
CA ILE A 105 5.70 6.49 10.85
C ILE A 105 6.93 6.75 11.72
N GLU A 106 7.41 5.74 12.43
CA GLU A 106 8.65 5.82 13.18
C GLU A 106 9.81 6.28 12.28
N CYS A 107 10.57 7.26 12.74
CA CYS A 107 11.71 7.83 12.06
C CYS A 107 12.93 7.80 12.98
N GLU A 108 13.96 7.06 12.59
CA GLU A 108 15.24 7.00 13.31
C GLU A 108 16.17 8.13 12.89
N THR A 109 16.10 8.53 11.62
CA THR A 109 16.90 9.64 11.07
C THR A 109 16.57 10.95 11.79
N ASP A 110 15.28 11.19 12.07
CA ASP A 110 14.84 12.37 12.79
C ASP A 110 13.55 12.11 13.61
N PRO A 111 13.69 11.69 14.86
CA PRO A 111 12.54 11.47 15.72
C PRO A 111 11.72 12.72 16.03
N SER A 112 12.27 13.93 15.84
CA SER A 112 11.63 15.20 16.21
C SER A 112 10.43 15.56 15.33
N ILE A 113 10.35 15.02 14.11
CA ILE A 113 9.25 15.25 13.17
C ILE A 113 8.07 14.32 13.40
N VAL A 114 8.24 13.25 14.19
CA VAL A 114 7.22 12.23 14.39
C VAL A 114 6.09 12.76 15.28
N SER A 115 4.85 12.47 14.88
CA SER A 115 3.66 12.85 15.67
C SER A 115 3.51 11.97 16.91
N ASP A 116 2.74 12.39 17.93
CA ASP A 116 2.50 11.64 19.17
C ASP A 116 1.95 10.22 18.93
N GLN A 117 1.12 10.07 17.89
CA GLN A 117 0.58 8.79 17.46
C GLN A 117 1.14 8.45 16.08
N TYR A 118 1.83 7.34 15.98
CA TYR A 118 2.47 6.86 14.76
C TYR A 118 2.50 5.33 14.71
N LEU A 119 2.81 4.77 13.56
CA LEU A 119 3.09 3.35 13.39
C LEU A 119 4.59 3.11 13.58
N THR A 120 4.94 2.14 14.42
CA THR A 120 6.33 1.69 14.53
C THR A 120 6.76 0.96 13.25
N LYS A 121 8.05 0.90 12.97
CA LYS A 121 8.58 0.12 11.85
C LYS A 121 8.20 -1.36 11.96
N GLU A 122 8.13 -1.90 13.18
CA GLU A 122 7.69 -3.28 13.39
C GLU A 122 6.21 -3.46 13.04
N GLU A 123 5.34 -2.55 13.44
CA GLU A 123 3.92 -2.58 13.04
C GLU A 123 3.74 -2.49 11.52
N VAL A 124 4.57 -1.69 10.84
CA VAL A 124 4.56 -1.60 9.37
C VAL A 124 5.03 -2.92 8.75
N ARG A 125 6.06 -3.57 9.29
CA ARG A 125 6.50 -4.91 8.84
C ARG A 125 5.39 -5.95 8.99
N GLU A 126 4.64 -5.92 10.10
CA GLU A 126 3.50 -6.82 10.29
C GLU A 126 2.39 -6.57 9.26
N ILE A 127 2.10 -5.30 8.94
CA ILE A 127 1.13 -4.91 7.90
C ILE A 127 1.58 -5.46 6.54
N ILE A 128 2.84 -5.26 6.17
CA ILE A 128 3.39 -5.76 4.90
C ILE A 128 3.36 -7.28 4.85
N LYS A 129 3.74 -7.95 5.95
CA LYS A 129 3.68 -9.42 6.05
C LYS A 129 2.27 -9.96 5.87
N GLU A 130 1.26 -9.30 6.44
CA GLU A 130 -0.14 -9.70 6.22
C GLU A 130 -0.57 -9.46 4.77
N ALA A 131 -0.20 -8.31 4.18
CA ALA A 131 -0.52 -7.97 2.79
C ALA A 131 0.07 -9.01 1.81
N ASN A 132 1.30 -9.43 2.04
CA ASN A 132 1.98 -10.43 1.21
C ASN A 132 1.25 -11.78 1.16
N LYS A 133 0.56 -12.20 2.24
CA LYS A 133 -0.26 -13.44 2.24
C LYS A 133 -1.37 -13.42 1.19
N TYR A 134 -1.79 -12.24 0.77
CA TYR A 134 -2.88 -12.03 -0.19
C TYR A 134 -2.39 -11.44 -1.52
N GLY A 135 -1.08 -11.42 -1.74
CA GLY A 135 -0.48 -10.81 -2.93
C GLY A 135 -0.76 -9.32 -3.08
N ILE A 136 -0.99 -8.62 -1.96
CA ILE A 136 -1.24 -7.18 -1.93
C ILE A 136 0.08 -6.45 -1.71
N LYS A 137 0.44 -5.61 -2.67
CA LYS A 137 1.62 -4.74 -2.60
C LYS A 137 1.35 -3.57 -1.66
N VAL A 138 2.31 -3.25 -0.77
CA VAL A 138 2.25 -2.05 0.07
C VAL A 138 3.21 -0.99 -0.46
N ILE A 139 2.71 0.23 -0.67
CA ILE A 139 3.48 1.36 -1.20
C ILE A 139 3.47 2.48 -0.14
N PRO A 140 4.64 2.97 0.32
CA PRO A 140 4.71 4.16 1.14
C PRO A 140 4.44 5.42 0.31
N SER A 141 3.92 6.45 0.95
CA SER A 141 3.76 7.78 0.37
C SER A 141 4.13 8.82 1.43
N LEU A 142 5.13 9.62 1.09
CA LEU A 142 5.65 10.72 1.89
C LEU A 142 5.66 11.95 1.00
N ASP A 143 5.08 13.06 1.46
CA ASP A 143 4.98 14.27 0.66
C ASP A 143 6.27 15.09 0.73
N SER A 144 6.68 15.57 -0.42
CA SER A 144 7.66 16.63 -0.63
C SER A 144 7.58 17.12 -2.09
N PRO A 145 7.96 18.35 -2.40
CA PRO A 145 8.40 19.43 -1.50
C PRO A 145 7.25 20.17 -0.82
N GLY A 146 6.00 19.88 -1.14
CA GLY A 146 4.82 20.43 -0.50
C GLY A 146 4.31 19.57 0.65
N HIS A 147 3.35 20.12 1.44
CA HIS A 147 2.72 19.41 2.55
C HIS A 147 3.70 18.94 3.65
N VAL A 148 4.75 19.72 3.90
CA VAL A 148 5.83 19.35 4.84
C VAL A 148 5.77 20.14 6.15
N ASP A 149 4.60 20.67 6.53
CA ASP A 149 4.42 21.49 7.73
C ASP A 149 4.95 20.81 8.99
N GLN A 150 4.75 19.49 9.11
CA GLN A 150 5.22 18.73 10.28
C GLN A 150 6.76 18.70 10.34
N ILE A 151 7.43 18.61 9.21
CA ILE A 151 8.88 18.68 9.10
C ILE A 151 9.34 20.10 9.42
N LEU A 152 8.71 21.12 8.82
CA LEU A 152 9.11 22.52 8.99
C LEU A 152 8.82 23.08 10.39
N LYS A 153 8.02 22.43 11.21
CA LYS A 153 7.91 22.76 12.64
C LYS A 153 9.19 22.46 13.40
N ALA A 154 9.87 21.37 13.06
CA ALA A 154 11.14 20.98 13.66
C ALA A 154 12.32 21.68 12.98
N HIS A 155 12.24 21.89 11.66
CA HIS A 155 13.30 22.41 10.81
C HIS A 155 12.82 23.58 9.95
N PRO A 156 12.49 24.72 10.55
CA PRO A 156 12.03 25.90 9.81
C PRO A 156 13.07 26.45 8.81
N GLU A 157 14.35 26.16 9.02
CA GLU A 157 15.47 26.52 8.15
C GLU A 157 15.43 25.85 6.77
N TYR A 158 14.66 24.75 6.61
CA TYR A 158 14.47 24.06 5.34
C TYR A 158 13.28 24.59 4.54
N GLY A 159 12.49 25.50 5.14
CA GLY A 159 11.33 26.10 4.50
C GLY A 159 11.67 27.17 3.48
N GLN A 160 10.82 27.30 2.48
CA GLN A 160 10.89 28.40 1.53
C GLN A 160 10.77 29.75 2.26
N ILE A 161 11.52 30.74 1.78
CA ILE A 161 11.43 32.13 2.26
C ILE A 161 10.86 32.99 1.13
N SER A 162 9.82 33.78 1.45
CA SER A 162 9.25 34.72 0.49
C SER A 162 10.22 35.86 0.19
N ASN A 163 9.96 36.63 -0.85
CA ASN A 163 10.71 37.85 -1.18
C ASN A 163 10.57 38.96 -0.11
N THR A 164 9.62 38.82 0.82
CA THR A 164 9.43 39.70 1.99
C THR A 164 10.13 39.17 3.24
N GLY A 165 10.82 38.02 3.16
CA GLY A 165 11.53 37.42 4.29
C GLY A 165 10.66 36.51 5.19
N GLU A 166 9.41 36.22 4.80
CA GLU A 166 8.52 35.35 5.56
C GLU A 166 8.75 33.88 5.20
N HIS A 167 8.82 32.99 6.20
CA HIS A 167 8.93 31.57 6.00
C HIS A 167 7.58 30.96 5.57
N TYR A 168 7.61 30.22 4.47
CA TYR A 168 6.49 29.37 4.08
C TYR A 168 6.44 28.12 4.98
N LYS A 169 5.25 27.85 5.54
CA LYS A 169 5.07 26.76 6.51
C LYS A 169 4.87 25.39 5.87
N SER A 170 4.64 25.33 4.57
CA SER A 170 4.17 24.12 3.88
C SER A 170 5.02 23.72 2.69
N GLY A 171 6.07 24.46 2.39
CA GLY A 171 6.93 24.23 1.24
C GLY A 171 8.40 24.15 1.61
N LEU A 172 9.04 23.04 1.23
CA LEU A 172 10.48 22.85 1.34
C LEU A 172 11.21 23.70 0.31
N ASP A 173 12.32 24.33 0.69
CA ASP A 173 13.21 25.03 -0.23
C ASP A 173 14.08 24.01 -1.01
N ILE A 174 13.67 23.66 -2.21
CA ILE A 174 14.41 22.74 -3.08
C ILE A 174 15.69 23.37 -3.65
N THR A 175 15.94 24.65 -3.44
CA THR A 175 17.20 25.32 -3.82
C THR A 175 18.24 25.25 -2.70
N ASN A 176 17.82 24.87 -1.48
CA ASN A 176 18.69 24.60 -0.36
C ASN A 176 19.22 23.16 -0.41
N PRO A 177 20.54 22.94 -0.66
CA PRO A 177 21.10 21.60 -0.76
C PRO A 177 20.96 20.77 0.54
N GLU A 178 20.97 21.42 1.71
CA GLU A 178 20.81 20.75 3.00
C GLU A 178 19.37 20.22 3.17
N ALA A 179 18.37 21.00 2.76
CA ALA A 179 16.98 20.57 2.77
C ALA A 179 16.73 19.37 1.82
N VAL A 180 17.35 19.40 0.65
CA VAL A 180 17.27 18.29 -0.33
C VAL A 180 17.91 17.02 0.21
N GLU A 181 19.11 17.11 0.80
CA GLU A 181 19.80 15.95 1.38
C GLU A 181 19.05 15.42 2.61
N TYR A 182 18.47 16.30 3.42
CA TYR A 182 17.62 15.90 4.53
C TYR A 182 16.43 15.05 4.07
N ILE A 183 15.65 15.52 3.10
CA ILE A 183 14.53 14.74 2.54
C ILE A 183 15.01 13.43 1.92
N ARG A 184 16.15 13.45 1.23
CA ARG A 184 16.75 12.24 0.66
C ARG A 184 17.07 11.22 1.75
N SER A 185 17.60 11.64 2.90
CA SER A 185 17.90 10.74 4.01
C SER A 185 16.64 10.05 4.57
N LEU A 186 15.51 10.77 4.67
CA LEU A 186 14.22 10.20 5.07
C LEU A 186 13.74 9.15 4.05
N TYR A 187 13.81 9.44 2.75
CA TYR A 187 13.42 8.47 1.72
C TYR A 187 14.28 7.20 1.77
N LEU A 188 15.59 7.32 1.98
CA LEU A 188 16.49 6.17 2.07
C LEU A 188 16.13 5.27 3.25
N GLU A 189 15.78 5.83 4.41
CA GLU A 189 15.34 5.08 5.59
C GLU A 189 14.11 4.23 5.27
N TYR A 190 13.11 4.80 4.60
CA TYR A 190 11.88 4.07 4.28
C TYR A 190 12.01 3.15 3.06
N MET A 191 12.88 3.47 2.11
CA MET A 191 13.19 2.53 1.02
C MET A 191 13.70 1.20 1.57
N GLU A 192 14.59 1.21 2.55
CA GLU A 192 15.08 -0.01 3.19
C GLU A 192 13.95 -0.80 3.85
N LEU A 193 13.07 -0.13 4.59
CA LEU A 193 11.93 -0.76 5.25
C LEU A 193 10.97 -1.46 4.28
N PHE A 194 10.67 -0.83 3.14
CA PHE A 194 9.69 -1.35 2.20
C PHE A 194 10.29 -2.30 1.15
N LEU A 195 11.55 -2.08 0.73
CA LEU A 195 12.22 -2.94 -0.25
C LEU A 195 12.73 -4.26 0.36
N SER A 196 13.17 -4.26 1.61
CA SER A 196 13.66 -5.48 2.29
C SER A 196 12.60 -6.58 2.41
N LEU A 197 11.32 -6.22 2.30
CA LEU A 197 10.19 -7.14 2.44
C LEU A 197 9.63 -7.62 1.08
N ILE A 198 10.04 -7.01 -0.03
CA ILE A 198 9.71 -7.46 -1.39
C ILE A 198 10.57 -8.69 -1.76
N HIS A 199 11.77 -8.83 -1.19
CA HIS A 199 12.70 -9.93 -1.47
C HIS A 199 12.44 -11.22 -0.65
N ILE A 200 11.46 -11.22 0.27
CA ILE A 200 11.13 -12.42 1.09
C ILE A 200 10.22 -13.41 0.32
N SER A 201 9.74 -13.06 -0.86
CA SER A 201 8.82 -13.89 -1.65
C SER A 201 9.44 -14.61 -2.85
N GLU A 202 10.78 -14.66 -2.95
CA GLU A 202 11.42 -15.55 -3.93
C GLU A 202 11.91 -16.83 -3.24
N PRO A 203 11.49 -18.02 -3.73
CA PRO A 203 11.97 -19.30 -3.26
C PRO A 203 13.40 -19.58 -3.70
#